data_52be0df003c69bd6253d4a8390b510b4
#
_entry.id   52be0df003c69bd6253d4a8390b510b4
#
_cell.length_a   1.000
_cell.length_b   1.000
_cell.length_c   1.000
_cell.angle_alpha   90.00
_cell.angle_beta   90.00
_cell.angle_gamma   90.00
#
_symmetry.space_group_name_H-M   'P 1'
#
loop_
_entity.id
_entity.type
_entity.pdbx_description
1 polymer ?
#
loop_
_entity_poly.entity_id
_entity_poly.type
_entity_poly.pdbx_seq_one_letter_code
_entity_poly.pdbx_strand_id
1 'polypeptide(L)'
;MAKIILPLLFGSIFINVSCNNSGTTTTTDKESTNKMATEKSFDLDKARTAIDEDNRKFMDEFKRGDSVALAAHYAADGMVLAPNAEAAKKDALAALWGSFIRSGIKELKLTTTDIAGNDEMLAETGVYELYADNNKTIDKGKYVVVWKNENGSWKLFRDIFNTSQPPTK
;
A
#
# COMPACT_ATOMS: atom_id res chain seq x y z
N MET A 1 -18.15 40.73 -22.80
CA MET A 1 -17.52 41.37 -23.99
C MET A 1 -16.03 41.39 -23.74
N ALA A 2 -15.28 40.69 -24.50
CA ALA A 2 -14.04 40.93 -25.19
C ALA A 2 -13.37 39.58 -25.52
N LYS A 3 -13.53 39.22 -26.79
CA LYS A 3 -12.76 38.21 -27.51
C LYS A 3 -11.40 38.79 -27.83
N ILE A 4 -10.33 38.01 -27.71
CA ILE A 4 -9.13 38.26 -28.53
C ILE A 4 -8.64 36.91 -29.08
N ILE A 5 -8.41 36.95 -30.36
CA ILE A 5 -8.18 35.93 -31.38
C ILE A 5 -6.67 35.74 -31.55
N LEU A 6 -6.31 34.49 -31.84
CA LEU A 6 -5.14 33.88 -32.50
C LEU A 6 -4.35 34.79 -33.49
N PRO A 7 -3.05 34.56 -33.82
CA PRO A 7 -2.81 33.68 -34.98
C PRO A 7 -1.64 32.70 -34.94
N LEU A 8 -1.84 31.66 -35.78
CA LEU A 8 -0.86 30.74 -36.37
C LEU A 8 0.34 31.45 -37.01
N LEU A 9 1.50 30.78 -37.03
CA LEU A 9 2.39 30.80 -38.19
C LEU A 9 3.26 29.54 -38.27
N PHE A 10 3.21 29.00 -39.45
CA PHE A 10 3.92 27.94 -40.14
C PHE A 10 5.46 28.06 -40.14
N GLY A 11 6.13 26.91 -40.28
CA GLY A 11 7.52 26.87 -40.69
C GLY A 11 8.06 25.43 -40.85
N SER A 12 7.70 24.80 -41.97
CA SER A 12 8.36 23.55 -42.42
C SER A 12 9.70 23.90 -43.10
N ILE A 13 10.78 23.20 -42.73
CA ILE A 13 11.94 23.10 -43.60
C ILE A 13 12.45 21.66 -43.56
N PHE A 14 12.26 20.97 -44.69
CA PHE A 14 12.93 19.72 -45.04
C PHE A 14 14.28 20.07 -45.67
N ILE A 15 15.35 19.44 -45.20
CA ILE A 15 16.58 19.35 -45.99
C ILE A 15 17.06 17.92 -45.99
N ASN A 16 16.88 17.23 -47.11
CA ASN A 16 17.58 16.01 -47.45
C ASN A 16 18.92 16.37 -48.05
N VAL A 17 20.03 15.86 -47.51
CA VAL A 17 21.29 15.80 -48.21
C VAL A 17 21.78 14.39 -48.18
N SER A 18 21.76 13.74 -49.33
CA SER A 18 22.40 12.49 -49.64
C SER A 18 23.80 12.85 -50.17
N CYS A 19 24.84 12.27 -49.59
CA CYS A 19 26.12 12.13 -50.30
C CYS A 19 26.76 10.83 -49.90
N ASN A 20 26.92 10.00 -50.89
CA ASN A 20 27.67 8.76 -50.96
C ASN A 20 29.17 9.09 -51.04
N ASN A 21 30.00 8.46 -50.20
CA ASN A 21 31.40 8.29 -50.59
C ASN A 21 32.05 7.08 -49.89
N SER A 22 32.59 6.21 -50.69
CA SER A 22 33.34 5.00 -50.30
C SER A 22 34.70 5.38 -49.71
N GLY A 23 35.03 4.78 -48.56
CA GLY A 23 36.33 4.89 -47.97
C GLY A 23 36.53 3.78 -46.93
N THR A 24 37.30 2.76 -47.35
CA THR A 24 37.76 1.66 -46.48
C THR A 24 38.70 2.20 -45.41
N THR A 25 38.38 1.99 -44.13
CA THR A 25 39.40 2.01 -43.07
C THR A 25 38.95 1.18 -41.87
N THR A 26 39.76 0.24 -41.53
CA THR A 26 39.74 -0.63 -40.34
C THR A 26 39.47 0.16 -39.06
N THR A 27 38.43 -0.18 -38.33
CA THR A 27 38.24 0.39 -37.01
C THR A 27 37.69 -0.63 -36.05
N THR A 28 38.46 -0.88 -35.09
CA THR A 28 38.26 -1.49 -33.79
C THR A 28 36.83 -1.45 -33.28
N ASP A 29 36.23 -2.61 -33.16
CA ASP A 29 34.95 -2.82 -32.46
C ASP A 29 35.11 -2.46 -30.98
N LYS A 30 34.59 -1.31 -30.60
CA LYS A 30 34.22 -1.05 -29.21
C LYS A 30 32.89 -1.70 -28.97
N GLU A 31 32.90 -2.90 -28.45
CA GLU A 31 31.80 -3.60 -27.88
C GLU A 31 31.19 -2.73 -26.75
N SER A 32 30.16 -1.99 -27.09
CA SER A 32 29.31 -1.30 -26.12
C SER A 32 28.54 -2.38 -25.38
N THR A 33 29.11 -2.90 -24.32
CA THR A 33 28.38 -3.72 -23.35
C THR A 33 27.29 -2.85 -22.69
N ASN A 34 26.15 -2.80 -23.34
CA ASN A 34 24.94 -2.29 -22.73
C ASN A 34 24.56 -3.27 -21.62
N LYS A 35 25.07 -2.99 -20.42
CA LYS A 35 24.70 -3.69 -19.20
C LYS A 35 23.25 -3.32 -18.93
N MET A 36 22.32 -4.09 -19.53
CA MET A 36 20.93 -4.08 -19.13
C MET A 36 20.90 -4.34 -17.63
N ALA A 37 20.66 -3.29 -16.85
CA ALA A 37 20.29 -3.45 -15.47
C ALA A 37 19.04 -4.34 -15.49
N THR A 38 19.16 -5.54 -14.96
CA THR A 38 18.02 -6.44 -14.75
C THR A 38 17.14 -5.71 -13.75
N GLU A 39 16.06 -5.09 -14.22
CA GLU A 39 15.03 -4.58 -13.33
C GLU A 39 14.57 -5.76 -12.48
N LYS A 40 14.79 -5.65 -11.19
CA LYS A 40 14.40 -6.68 -10.24
C LYS A 40 12.87 -6.71 -10.24
N SER A 41 12.29 -7.73 -10.84
CA SER A 41 10.84 -7.91 -10.85
C SER A 41 10.33 -7.94 -9.41
N PHE A 42 9.18 -7.29 -9.18
CA PHE A 42 8.52 -7.30 -7.89
C PHE A 42 8.16 -8.75 -7.49
N ASP A 43 8.50 -9.11 -6.26
CA ASP A 43 8.25 -10.43 -5.68
C ASP A 43 7.06 -10.34 -4.73
N LEU A 44 5.88 -10.71 -5.24
CA LEU A 44 4.63 -10.67 -4.49
C LEU A 44 4.63 -11.68 -3.32
N ASP A 45 5.25 -12.85 -3.46
CA ASP A 45 5.28 -13.86 -2.41
C ASP A 45 6.11 -13.39 -1.22
N LYS A 46 7.22 -12.71 -1.50
CA LYS A 46 8.03 -12.07 -0.47
C LYS A 46 7.27 -10.95 0.24
N ALA A 47 6.52 -10.14 -0.51
CA ALA A 47 5.72 -9.08 0.06
C ALA A 47 4.57 -9.64 0.92
N ARG A 48 3.90 -10.70 0.46
CA ARG A 48 2.90 -11.45 1.23
C ARG A 48 3.47 -11.94 2.56
N THR A 49 4.62 -12.59 2.52
CA THR A 49 5.30 -13.06 3.75
C THR A 49 5.56 -11.93 4.74
N ALA A 50 5.99 -10.77 4.25
CA ALA A 50 6.24 -9.60 5.10
C ALA A 50 4.95 -9.04 5.73
N ILE A 51 3.85 -9.01 4.98
CA ILE A 51 2.52 -8.57 5.46
C ILE A 51 1.98 -9.56 6.50
N ASP A 52 2.06 -10.87 6.24
CA ASP A 52 1.63 -11.91 7.19
C ASP A 52 2.40 -11.81 8.51
N GLU A 53 3.69 -11.50 8.44
CA GLU A 53 4.52 -11.27 9.63
C GLU A 53 4.14 -10.00 10.38
N ASP A 54 3.82 -8.91 9.67
CA ASP A 54 3.36 -7.66 10.27
C ASP A 54 1.98 -7.83 10.92
N ASN A 55 1.04 -8.50 10.26
CA ASN A 55 -0.26 -8.86 10.83
C ASN A 55 -0.13 -9.68 12.11
N ARG A 56 0.81 -10.64 12.17
CA ARG A 56 1.07 -11.42 13.38
C ARG A 56 1.58 -10.54 14.53
N LYS A 57 2.51 -9.61 14.25
CA LYS A 57 3.00 -8.65 15.25
C LYS A 57 1.86 -7.76 15.74
N PHE A 58 1.03 -7.27 14.82
CA PHE A 58 -0.13 -6.44 15.13
C PHE A 58 -1.11 -7.17 16.07
N MET A 59 -1.43 -8.43 15.81
CA MET A 59 -2.28 -9.25 16.68
C MET A 59 -1.66 -9.44 18.07
N ASP A 60 -0.35 -9.70 18.16
CA ASP A 60 0.36 -9.86 19.42
C ASP A 60 0.40 -8.55 20.24
N GLU A 61 0.57 -7.41 19.57
CA GLU A 61 0.55 -6.09 20.20
C GLU A 61 -0.84 -5.72 20.70
N PHE A 62 -1.88 -6.03 19.92
CA PHE A 62 -3.26 -5.86 20.35
C PHE A 62 -3.53 -6.67 21.62
N LYS A 63 -3.12 -7.93 21.67
CA LYS A 63 -3.29 -8.81 22.82
C LYS A 63 -2.56 -8.31 24.07
N ARG A 64 -1.40 -7.65 23.89
CA ARG A 64 -0.66 -7.01 25.00
C ARG A 64 -1.23 -5.66 25.42
N GLY A 65 -2.18 -5.10 24.65
CA GLY A 65 -2.77 -3.79 24.92
C GLY A 65 -1.87 -2.62 24.52
N ASP A 66 -0.91 -2.81 23.62
CA ASP A 66 0.06 -1.80 23.19
C ASP A 66 -0.49 -0.96 22.02
N SER A 67 -1.35 -0.01 22.33
CA SER A 67 -1.96 0.85 21.32
C SER A 67 -0.97 1.76 20.60
N VAL A 68 0.17 2.06 21.21
CA VAL A 68 1.23 2.89 20.60
C VAL A 68 1.97 2.08 19.54
N ALA A 69 2.32 0.83 19.85
CA ALA A 69 2.92 -0.08 18.88
C ALA A 69 1.98 -0.33 17.69
N LEU A 70 0.68 -0.56 17.93
CA LEU A 70 -0.33 -0.68 16.87
C LEU A 70 -0.35 0.52 15.94
N ALA A 71 -0.28 1.74 16.47
CA ALA A 71 -0.24 2.95 15.66
C ALA A 71 1.06 3.08 14.83
N ALA A 72 2.16 2.48 15.25
CA ALA A 72 3.45 2.53 14.56
C ALA A 72 3.52 1.66 13.29
N HIS A 73 2.56 0.74 13.10
CA HIS A 73 2.42 -0.01 11.85
C HIS A 73 1.96 0.86 10.68
N TYR A 74 1.31 2.00 10.97
CA TYR A 74 0.75 2.87 9.94
C TYR A 74 1.82 3.77 9.31
N ALA A 75 1.64 4.04 8.02
CA ALA A 75 2.37 5.09 7.31
C ALA A 75 2.11 6.47 7.96
N ALA A 76 3.02 7.43 7.77
CA ALA A 76 2.88 8.78 8.32
C ALA A 76 1.57 9.49 7.89
N ASP A 77 1.04 9.14 6.72
CA ASP A 77 -0.24 9.57 6.15
C ASP A 77 -1.31 8.46 6.18
N GLY A 78 -1.08 7.42 6.98
CA GLY A 78 -1.97 6.29 7.19
C GLY A 78 -3.24 6.66 7.95
N MET A 79 -4.31 5.88 7.76
CA MET A 79 -5.57 6.10 8.45
C MET A 79 -6.39 4.83 8.63
N VAL A 80 -7.16 4.81 9.71
CA VAL A 80 -8.24 3.84 9.94
C VAL A 80 -9.57 4.46 9.57
N LEU A 81 -10.38 3.73 8.84
CA LEU A 81 -11.72 4.06 8.38
C LEU A 81 -12.73 3.15 9.11
N ALA A 82 -12.88 3.39 10.40
CA ALA A 82 -13.76 2.57 11.24
C ALA A 82 -15.26 2.83 10.93
N PRO A 83 -16.13 1.83 11.07
CA PRO A 83 -17.56 2.00 10.88
C PRO A 83 -18.15 3.08 11.80
N ASN A 84 -19.04 3.92 11.26
CA ASN A 84 -19.76 4.95 11.99
C ASN A 84 -18.88 5.97 12.74
N ALA A 85 -17.64 6.18 12.28
CA ALA A 85 -16.68 7.11 12.88
C ALA A 85 -15.94 7.90 11.79
N GLU A 86 -15.44 9.06 12.17
CA GLU A 86 -14.50 9.81 11.34
C GLU A 86 -13.16 9.07 11.22
N ALA A 87 -12.45 9.31 10.11
CA ALA A 87 -11.15 8.68 9.86
C ALA A 87 -10.13 9.05 10.96
N ALA A 88 -9.58 8.06 11.63
CA ALA A 88 -8.49 8.26 12.59
C ALA A 88 -7.14 8.33 11.87
N LYS A 89 -6.33 9.35 12.19
CA LYS A 89 -5.01 9.62 11.58
C LYS A 89 -4.02 10.03 12.66
N LYS A 90 -2.73 9.81 12.40
CA LYS A 90 -1.64 10.27 13.28
C LYS A 90 -1.89 9.91 14.76
N ASP A 91 -1.88 10.89 15.63
CA ASP A 91 -2.04 10.70 17.09
C ASP A 91 -3.38 10.08 17.48
N ALA A 92 -4.41 10.22 16.64
CA ALA A 92 -5.70 9.59 16.85
C ALA A 92 -5.67 8.06 16.65
N LEU A 93 -4.68 7.50 15.96
CA LEU A 93 -4.55 6.05 15.76
C LEU A 93 -4.34 5.31 17.09
N ALA A 94 -3.40 5.75 17.91
CA ALA A 94 -3.15 5.14 19.21
C ALA A 94 -4.37 5.28 20.15
N ALA A 95 -5.05 6.42 20.09
CA ALA A 95 -6.28 6.65 20.87
C ALA A 95 -7.41 5.71 20.43
N LEU A 96 -7.58 5.51 19.12
CA LEU A 96 -8.58 4.58 18.56
C LEU A 96 -8.32 3.15 19.00
N TRP A 97 -7.12 2.63 18.77
CA TRP A 97 -6.75 1.26 19.17
C TRP A 97 -6.84 1.07 20.69
N GLY A 98 -6.41 2.06 21.46
CA GLY A 98 -6.59 2.05 22.90
C GLY A 98 -8.08 2.01 23.32
N SER A 99 -8.99 2.62 22.57
CA SER A 99 -10.41 2.54 22.85
C SER A 99 -10.98 1.15 22.62
N PHE A 100 -10.58 0.47 21.54
CA PHE A 100 -10.96 -0.93 21.29
C PHE A 100 -10.46 -1.87 22.40
N ILE A 101 -9.21 -1.74 22.80
CA ILE A 101 -8.62 -2.52 23.91
C ILE A 101 -9.43 -2.30 25.20
N ARG A 102 -9.75 -1.06 25.54
CA ARG A 102 -10.52 -0.73 26.74
C ARG A 102 -12.00 -1.13 26.67
N SER A 103 -12.54 -1.36 25.49
CA SER A 103 -13.93 -1.82 25.32
C SER A 103 -14.16 -3.28 25.72
N GLY A 104 -13.12 -3.99 26.14
CA GLY A 104 -13.20 -5.38 26.58
C GLY A 104 -12.81 -6.39 25.51
N ILE A 105 -12.33 -5.95 24.34
CA ILE A 105 -11.73 -6.83 23.34
C ILE A 105 -10.37 -7.30 23.85
N LYS A 106 -10.16 -8.62 23.95
CA LYS A 106 -8.95 -9.22 24.47
C LYS A 106 -8.03 -9.80 23.39
N GLU A 107 -8.62 -10.20 22.28
CA GLU A 107 -7.89 -10.77 21.17
C GLU A 107 -8.53 -10.36 19.85
N LEU A 108 -7.67 -10.01 18.91
CA LEU A 108 -7.96 -9.80 17.51
C LEU A 108 -7.32 -10.93 16.72
N LYS A 109 -8.07 -11.57 15.84
CA LYS A 109 -7.54 -12.53 14.87
C LYS A 109 -7.78 -12.00 13.47
N LEU A 110 -6.72 -11.88 12.70
CA LEU A 110 -6.74 -11.53 11.28
C LEU A 110 -6.46 -12.79 10.45
N THR A 111 -7.16 -12.95 9.35
CA THR A 111 -6.92 -14.00 8.38
C THR A 111 -6.96 -13.38 6.99
N THR A 112 -5.81 -13.23 6.37
CA THR A 112 -5.65 -12.75 5.00
C THR A 112 -6.26 -13.74 4.02
N THR A 113 -7.10 -13.26 3.11
CA THR A 113 -7.73 -14.09 2.07
C THR A 113 -7.10 -13.86 0.70
N ASP A 114 -6.64 -12.63 0.41
CA ASP A 114 -5.96 -12.29 -0.83
C ASP A 114 -5.06 -11.07 -0.66
N ILE A 115 -4.00 -11.00 -1.46
CA ILE A 115 -3.11 -9.84 -1.60
C ILE A 115 -2.79 -9.65 -3.08
N ALA A 116 -3.00 -8.43 -3.58
CA ALA A 116 -2.71 -8.06 -4.96
C ALA A 116 -2.16 -6.63 -5.05
N GLY A 117 -1.35 -6.36 -6.07
CA GLY A 117 -0.79 -5.03 -6.34
C GLY A 117 0.62 -5.07 -6.92
N ASN A 118 1.43 -4.09 -6.56
CA ASN A 118 2.79 -3.90 -7.08
C ASN A 118 3.78 -3.54 -5.96
N ASP A 119 4.99 -3.17 -6.33
CA ASP A 119 6.08 -2.82 -5.41
C ASP A 119 5.88 -1.53 -4.62
N GLU A 120 4.95 -0.67 -5.02
CA GLU A 120 4.59 0.58 -4.33
C GLU A 120 3.41 0.38 -3.37
N MET A 121 2.37 -0.32 -3.82
CA MET A 121 1.13 -0.52 -3.07
C MET A 121 0.57 -1.93 -3.24
N LEU A 122 0.05 -2.48 -2.15
CA LEU A 122 -0.69 -3.74 -2.12
C LEU A 122 -2.05 -3.53 -1.49
N ALA A 123 -3.05 -4.20 -2.04
CA ALA A 123 -4.36 -4.35 -1.42
C ALA A 123 -4.44 -5.74 -0.80
N GLU A 124 -4.67 -5.78 0.50
CA GLU A 124 -4.98 -7.00 1.25
C GLU A 124 -6.47 -7.04 1.54
N THR A 125 -7.09 -8.18 1.33
CA THR A 125 -8.44 -8.49 1.81
C THR A 125 -8.39 -9.60 2.82
N GLY A 126 -9.26 -9.54 3.82
CA GLY A 126 -9.29 -10.57 4.85
C GLY A 126 -10.55 -10.56 5.70
N VAL A 127 -10.56 -11.46 6.65
CA VAL A 127 -11.59 -11.56 7.67
C VAL A 127 -10.98 -11.36 9.05
N TYR A 128 -11.74 -10.77 9.95
CA TYR A 128 -11.34 -10.61 11.34
C TYR A 128 -12.33 -11.27 12.29
N GLU A 129 -11.84 -11.65 13.45
CA GLU A 129 -12.62 -12.11 14.59
C GLU A 129 -12.12 -11.39 15.85
N LEU A 130 -13.05 -10.91 16.67
CA LEU A 130 -12.78 -10.26 17.95
C LEU A 130 -13.29 -11.12 19.09
N TYR A 131 -12.45 -11.29 20.11
CA TYR A 131 -12.77 -12.10 21.27
C TYR A 131 -12.68 -11.31 22.58
N ALA A 132 -13.65 -11.56 23.47
CA ALA A 132 -13.60 -11.17 24.89
C ALA A 132 -12.93 -12.28 25.72
N ASP A 133 -12.98 -12.15 27.06
CA ASP A 133 -12.53 -13.17 27.98
C ASP A 133 -13.22 -14.54 27.69
N ASN A 134 -12.51 -15.61 28.00
CA ASN A 134 -12.96 -17.00 27.79
C ASN A 134 -13.24 -17.36 26.32
N ASN A 135 -12.52 -16.74 25.39
CA ASN A 135 -12.65 -16.96 23.93
C ASN A 135 -14.06 -16.71 23.39
N LYS A 136 -14.83 -15.85 24.06
CA LYS A 136 -16.15 -15.48 23.59
C LYS A 136 -16.03 -14.57 22.38
N THR A 137 -16.48 -15.01 21.20
CA THR A 137 -16.56 -14.16 20.01
C THR A 137 -17.52 -13.02 20.25
N ILE A 138 -17.07 -11.77 20.07
CA ILE A 138 -17.84 -10.54 20.20
C ILE A 138 -18.27 -10.01 18.83
N ASP A 139 -17.37 -10.09 17.86
CA ASP A 139 -17.63 -9.64 16.51
C ASP A 139 -16.80 -10.45 15.51
N LYS A 140 -17.25 -10.44 14.27
CA LYS A 140 -16.51 -10.92 13.11
C LYS A 140 -16.88 -10.10 11.88
N GLY A 141 -15.95 -9.96 10.98
CA GLY A 141 -16.18 -9.15 9.79
C GLY A 141 -15.14 -9.33 8.72
N LYS A 142 -15.08 -8.34 7.86
CA LYS A 142 -14.15 -8.30 6.72
C LYS A 142 -13.36 -7.01 6.79
N TYR A 143 -12.16 -7.04 6.24
CA TYR A 143 -11.33 -5.86 6.11
C TYR A 143 -10.68 -5.76 4.73
N VAL A 144 -10.34 -4.56 4.35
CA VAL A 144 -9.44 -4.23 3.26
C VAL A 144 -8.37 -3.29 3.78
N VAL A 145 -7.12 -3.66 3.60
CA VAL A 145 -5.98 -2.81 3.89
C VAL A 145 -5.24 -2.49 2.60
N VAL A 146 -5.01 -1.22 2.35
CA VAL A 146 -4.00 -0.80 1.37
C VAL A 146 -2.69 -0.61 2.12
N TRP A 147 -1.68 -1.36 1.73
CA TRP A 147 -0.32 -1.25 2.20
C TRP A 147 0.48 -0.32 1.28
N LYS A 148 1.34 0.50 1.85
CA LYS A 148 2.26 1.38 1.14
C LYS A 148 3.70 0.96 1.44
N ASN A 149 4.50 0.83 0.40
CA ASN A 149 5.92 0.54 0.57
C ASN A 149 6.66 1.84 0.90
N GLU A 150 7.24 1.91 2.09
CA GLU A 150 8.11 3.01 2.51
C GLU A 150 9.54 2.48 2.65
N ASN A 151 10.37 2.68 1.61
CA ASN A 151 11.77 2.28 1.57
C ASN A 151 12.02 0.78 1.85
N GLY A 152 11.17 -0.08 1.33
CA GLY A 152 11.26 -1.54 1.49
C GLY A 152 10.50 -2.09 2.70
N SER A 153 9.82 -1.23 3.46
CA SER A 153 8.94 -1.63 4.57
C SER A 153 7.49 -1.39 4.21
N TRP A 154 6.66 -2.39 4.36
CA TRP A 154 5.22 -2.25 4.17
C TRP A 154 4.58 -1.58 5.38
N LYS A 155 3.73 -0.57 5.14
CA LYS A 155 3.02 0.20 6.16
C LYS A 155 1.54 0.26 5.85
N LEU A 156 0.69 0.14 6.87
CA LEU A 156 -0.76 0.32 6.76
C LEU A 156 -1.05 1.76 6.29
N PHE A 157 -1.67 1.90 5.12
CA PHE A 157 -1.97 3.19 4.53
C PHE A 157 -3.46 3.53 4.61
N ARG A 158 -4.32 2.59 4.22
CA ARG A 158 -5.77 2.69 4.38
C ARG A 158 -6.26 1.39 4.97
N ASP A 159 -6.92 1.48 6.08
CA ASP A 159 -7.43 0.34 6.82
C ASP A 159 -8.92 0.54 7.04
N ILE A 160 -9.73 -0.24 6.34
CA ILE A 160 -11.17 -0.22 6.43
C ILE A 160 -11.70 -1.59 6.81
N PHE A 161 -12.63 -1.63 7.74
CA PHE A 161 -13.29 -2.87 8.15
C PHE A 161 -14.78 -2.65 8.39
N ASN A 162 -15.53 -3.74 8.32
CA ASN A 162 -16.96 -3.74 8.63
C ASN A 162 -17.37 -5.06 9.28
N THR A 163 -18.30 -4.96 10.23
CA THR A 163 -18.91 -6.14 10.84
C THR A 163 -19.75 -6.95 9.85
N SER A 164 -19.79 -8.26 10.06
CA SER A 164 -20.73 -9.19 9.41
C SER A 164 -21.92 -9.55 10.32
N GLN A 165 -22.01 -8.91 11.49
CA GLN A 165 -23.18 -9.07 12.37
C GLN A 165 -24.39 -8.33 11.80
N PRO A 166 -25.62 -8.85 11.98
CA PRO A 166 -26.82 -8.13 11.62
C PRO A 166 -26.91 -6.80 12.40
N PRO A 167 -27.57 -5.77 11.86
CA PRO A 167 -27.83 -4.55 12.60
C PRO A 167 -28.60 -4.86 13.87
N THR A 168 -28.17 -4.29 14.99
CA THR A 168 -28.97 -4.32 16.24
C THR A 168 -30.24 -3.51 16.02
N LYS A 169 -31.38 -4.14 16.31
CA LYS A 169 -32.68 -3.46 16.27
C LYS A 169 -32.82 -2.47 17.41
#